data_4691231eb0428c4ecf333805111ca1aa
#
_entry.id   4691231eb0428c4ecf333805111ca1aa
#
_cell.length_a   1.000
_cell.length_b   1.000
_cell.length_c   1.000
_cell.angle_alpha   90.00
_cell.angle_beta   90.00
_cell.angle_gamma   90.00
#
_symmetry.space_group_name_H-M   'P 1'
#
loop_
_entity.id
_entity.type
_entity.pdbx_description
1 polymer ?
#
loop_
_entity_poly.entity_id
_entity_poly.type
_entity_poly.pdbx_seq_one_letter_code
_entity_poly.pdbx_strand_id
1 'polypeptide(L)'
;SSAASDVYKRQVKEETKVEGMLIKGVAKDTDVAVLTVKDVPDVPGMSFKIFSLLAQKNINVDIILQTTGRDGKKDMSFTVPLGDAESAVAALKNATHRIGGGDITVDKTCAKVSIVGAGMQSHSGVASTMFEALFNQNINIKMISTSEIKISVIIDEADADKAVAAIHDAFIN
;
A
#
# COMPACT_ATOMS: atom_id res chain seq x y z
N SER A 1 -7.17 24.88 10.13
CA SER A 1 -7.14 24.55 8.70
C SER A 1 -6.01 25.23 7.93
N SER A 2 -5.55 26.42 8.36
CA SER A 2 -4.41 27.10 7.70
C SER A 2 -3.06 26.40 7.96
N ALA A 3 -2.83 25.87 9.16
CA ALA A 3 -1.59 25.20 9.53
C ALA A 3 -1.36 23.91 8.73
N ALA A 4 -2.40 23.10 8.50
CA ALA A 4 -2.32 21.89 7.71
C ALA A 4 -2.05 22.18 6.22
N SER A 5 -2.64 23.26 5.70
CA SER A 5 -2.42 23.71 4.33
C SER A 5 -1.02 24.30 4.15
N ASP A 6 -0.47 24.95 5.18
CA ASP A 6 0.87 25.52 5.15
C ASP A 6 1.96 24.45 5.30
N VAL A 7 1.70 23.41 6.09
CA VAL A 7 2.57 22.22 6.17
C VAL A 7 2.59 21.48 4.83
N TYR A 8 1.43 21.29 4.22
CA TYR A 8 1.31 20.68 2.90
C TYR A 8 2.02 21.53 1.81
N LYS A 9 1.82 22.84 1.84
CA LYS A 9 2.49 23.76 0.91
C LYS A 9 4.00 23.85 1.13
N ARG A 10 4.48 23.73 2.37
CA ARG A 10 5.92 23.63 2.66
C ARG A 10 6.49 22.31 2.16
N GLN A 11 5.82 21.20 2.38
CA GLN A 11 6.24 19.89 1.87
C GLN A 11 6.33 19.85 0.35
N VAL A 12 5.46 20.57 -0.35
CA VAL A 12 5.48 20.70 -1.82
C VAL A 12 6.55 21.66 -2.32
N LYS A 13 7.02 22.61 -1.48
CA LYS A 13 8.03 23.60 -1.87
C LYS A 13 9.47 23.21 -1.55
N GLU A 14 9.69 22.32 -0.60
CA GLU A 14 11.02 21.82 -0.25
C GLU A 14 11.39 20.64 -1.15
N GLU A 15 11.86 20.96 -2.32
CA GLU A 15 12.40 19.98 -3.26
C GLU A 15 13.77 19.53 -2.77
N THR A 16 13.87 18.33 -2.24
CA THR A 16 15.14 17.75 -1.83
C THR A 16 15.71 16.87 -2.94
N LYS A 17 16.92 17.13 -3.30
CA LYS A 17 17.67 16.30 -4.25
C LYS A 17 18.39 15.20 -3.49
N VAL A 18 17.97 13.97 -3.66
CA VAL A 18 18.73 12.79 -3.26
C VAL A 18 19.25 12.16 -4.55
N GLU A 19 20.55 12.22 -4.74
CA GLU A 19 21.22 11.64 -5.93
C GLU A 19 20.59 12.08 -7.27
N GLY A 20 20.16 13.33 -7.37
CA GLY A 20 19.51 13.88 -8.57
C GLY A 20 18.02 13.65 -8.68
N MET A 21 17.40 13.01 -7.67
CA MET A 21 15.97 12.80 -7.61
C MET A 21 15.27 13.86 -6.77
N LEU A 22 14.10 14.29 -7.23
CA LEU A 22 13.22 15.20 -6.51
C LEU A 22 12.17 14.41 -5.73
N ILE A 23 12.29 14.40 -4.39
CA ILE A 23 11.20 13.96 -3.51
C ILE A 23 10.29 15.16 -3.26
N LYS A 24 9.02 15.04 -3.67
CA LYS A 24 8.02 16.11 -3.53
C LYS A 24 7.26 16.06 -2.22
N GLY A 25 7.22 14.93 -1.55
CA GLY A 25 6.56 14.83 -0.26
C GLY A 25 6.42 13.42 0.26
N VAL A 26 6.03 13.35 1.53
CA VAL A 26 5.66 12.13 2.25
C VAL A 26 4.19 12.27 2.65
N ALA A 27 3.38 11.28 2.37
CA ALA A 27 1.95 11.27 2.69
C ALA A 27 1.58 10.02 3.48
N LYS A 28 0.58 10.14 4.35
CA LYS A 28 -0.05 8.99 5.01
C LYS A 28 -1.52 8.93 4.70
N ASP A 29 -2.05 7.72 4.67
CA ASP A 29 -3.47 7.42 4.52
C ASP A 29 -3.86 6.34 5.52
N THR A 30 -4.77 6.64 6.43
CA THR A 30 -5.31 5.70 7.42
C THR A 30 -6.67 5.14 7.02
N ASP A 31 -7.25 5.63 5.93
CA ASP A 31 -8.47 5.09 5.33
C ASP A 31 -8.14 3.89 4.43
N VAL A 32 -7.60 2.86 5.03
CA VAL A 32 -7.13 1.67 4.32
C VAL A 32 -7.34 0.41 5.15
N ALA A 33 -7.78 -0.66 4.48
CA ALA A 33 -7.80 -2.01 5.01
C ALA A 33 -7.11 -2.95 4.01
N VAL A 34 -6.45 -3.98 4.51
CA VAL A 34 -5.82 -5.03 3.69
C VAL A 34 -6.66 -6.28 3.79
N LEU A 35 -7.12 -6.77 2.64
CA LEU A 35 -7.77 -8.08 2.52
C LEU A 35 -6.80 -9.07 1.90
N THR A 36 -6.83 -10.31 2.39
CA THR A 36 -6.07 -11.41 1.78
C THR A 36 -7.02 -12.57 1.51
N VAL A 37 -7.08 -13.00 0.26
CA VAL A 37 -7.76 -14.23 -0.16
C VAL A 37 -6.69 -15.30 -0.27
N LYS A 38 -6.78 -16.32 0.57
CA LYS A 38 -5.81 -17.42 0.64
C LYS A 38 -6.17 -18.55 -0.32
N ASP A 39 -5.15 -19.27 -0.73
CA ASP A 39 -5.30 -20.52 -1.49
C ASP A 39 -6.13 -20.37 -2.78
N VAL A 40 -5.94 -19.25 -3.48
CA VAL A 40 -6.56 -19.03 -4.78
C VAL A 40 -5.89 -19.94 -5.81
N PRO A 41 -6.65 -20.70 -6.63
CA PRO A 41 -6.06 -21.50 -7.70
C PRO A 41 -5.17 -20.65 -8.61
N ASP A 42 -3.96 -21.13 -8.89
CA ASP A 42 -3.00 -20.42 -9.75
C ASP A 42 -3.25 -20.75 -11.22
N VAL A 43 -4.40 -20.31 -11.70
CA VAL A 43 -4.87 -20.52 -13.07
C VAL A 43 -5.35 -19.20 -13.68
N PRO A 44 -5.36 -19.08 -15.02
CA PRO A 44 -5.85 -17.87 -15.68
C PRO A 44 -7.29 -17.52 -15.28
N GLY A 45 -7.57 -16.23 -15.15
CA GLY A 45 -8.91 -15.71 -14.91
C GLY A 45 -9.28 -15.48 -13.44
N MET A 46 -8.46 -15.92 -12.48
CA MET A 46 -8.79 -15.77 -11.06
C MET A 46 -8.80 -14.32 -10.60
N SER A 47 -7.82 -13.53 -11.04
CA SER A 47 -7.79 -12.09 -10.75
C SER A 47 -9.03 -11.38 -11.31
N PHE A 48 -9.42 -11.71 -12.54
CA PHE A 48 -10.64 -11.17 -13.14
C PHE A 48 -11.88 -11.49 -12.34
N LYS A 49 -12.05 -12.73 -11.88
CA LYS A 49 -13.20 -13.17 -11.08
C LYS A 49 -13.28 -12.42 -9.76
N ILE A 50 -12.15 -12.27 -9.06
CA ILE A 50 -12.10 -11.60 -7.76
C ILE A 50 -12.39 -10.11 -7.91
N PHE A 51 -11.67 -9.42 -8.77
CA PHE A 51 -11.79 -7.96 -8.87
C PHE A 51 -13.05 -7.51 -9.60
N SER A 52 -13.67 -8.35 -10.44
CA SER A 52 -14.99 -8.09 -11.01
C SER A 52 -16.07 -8.01 -9.92
N LEU A 53 -15.99 -8.88 -8.92
CA LEU A 53 -16.95 -8.85 -7.80
C LEU A 53 -16.86 -7.54 -7.01
N LEU A 54 -15.65 -7.07 -6.76
CA LEU A 54 -15.42 -5.81 -6.08
C LEU A 54 -15.88 -4.62 -6.92
N ALA A 55 -15.59 -4.64 -8.21
CA ALA A 55 -16.03 -3.60 -9.14
C ALA A 55 -17.56 -3.49 -9.23
N GLN A 56 -18.27 -4.61 -9.22
CA GLN A 56 -19.74 -4.63 -9.19
C GLN A 56 -20.33 -3.96 -7.93
N LYS A 57 -19.56 -3.91 -6.85
CA LYS A 57 -19.92 -3.25 -5.59
C LYS A 57 -19.36 -1.83 -5.49
N ASN A 58 -18.78 -1.30 -6.56
CA ASN A 58 -18.12 0.02 -6.60
C ASN A 58 -17.00 0.16 -5.54
N ILE A 59 -16.29 -0.93 -5.25
CA ILE A 59 -15.18 -0.93 -4.30
C ILE A 59 -13.89 -0.69 -5.06
N ASN A 60 -13.20 0.41 -4.73
CA ASN A 60 -11.90 0.72 -5.29
C ASN A 60 -10.80 -0.13 -4.64
N VAL A 61 -9.89 -0.61 -5.47
CA VAL A 61 -8.71 -1.34 -5.04
C VAL A 61 -7.48 -0.53 -5.44
N ASP A 62 -6.55 -0.29 -4.51
CA ASP A 62 -5.36 0.53 -4.78
C ASP A 62 -4.11 -0.32 -5.00
N ILE A 63 -3.70 -1.11 -4.00
CA ILE A 63 -2.52 -1.96 -4.09
C ILE A 63 -2.97 -3.41 -4.23
N ILE A 64 -2.37 -4.14 -5.17
CA ILE A 64 -2.63 -5.56 -5.38
C ILE A 64 -1.30 -6.31 -5.37
N LEU A 65 -1.19 -7.33 -4.53
CA LEU A 65 -0.04 -8.21 -4.47
C LEU A 65 -0.49 -9.67 -4.54
N GLN A 66 0.26 -10.46 -5.27
CA GLN A 66 0.07 -11.91 -5.36
C GLN A 66 1.36 -12.59 -4.94
N THR A 67 1.25 -13.68 -4.19
CA THR A 67 2.41 -14.54 -3.95
C THR A 67 2.73 -15.36 -5.20
N THR A 68 3.96 -15.84 -5.29
CA THR A 68 4.30 -16.85 -6.29
C THR A 68 3.52 -18.13 -5.99
N GLY A 69 2.87 -18.71 -6.99
CA GLY A 69 2.08 -19.91 -6.82
C GLY A 69 2.91 -21.08 -6.26
N ARG A 70 2.35 -21.77 -5.29
CA ARG A 70 2.93 -22.98 -4.69
C ARG A 70 1.83 -24.04 -4.62
N ASP A 71 2.16 -25.26 -5.06
CA ASP A 71 1.20 -26.39 -5.08
C ASP A 71 -0.11 -26.05 -5.84
N GLY A 72 0.01 -25.24 -6.90
CA GLY A 72 -1.11 -24.82 -7.71
C GLY A 72 -2.01 -23.76 -7.08
N LYS A 73 -1.58 -23.14 -6.00
CA LYS A 73 -2.32 -22.11 -5.25
C LYS A 73 -1.47 -20.90 -4.95
N LYS A 74 -2.10 -19.74 -4.78
CA LYS A 74 -1.45 -18.49 -4.40
C LYS A 74 -2.37 -17.68 -3.48
N ASP A 75 -1.77 -16.75 -2.73
CA ASP A 75 -2.51 -15.77 -1.95
C ASP A 75 -2.58 -14.46 -2.71
N MET A 76 -3.71 -13.76 -2.59
CA MET A 76 -3.91 -12.43 -3.17
C MET A 76 -4.25 -11.45 -2.06
N SER A 77 -3.43 -10.43 -1.91
CA SER A 77 -3.66 -9.34 -0.95
C SER A 77 -3.92 -8.05 -1.70
N PHE A 78 -4.84 -7.25 -1.22
CA PHE A 78 -5.15 -5.96 -1.81
C PHE A 78 -5.71 -4.99 -0.77
N THR A 79 -5.63 -3.70 -1.09
CA THR A 79 -6.11 -2.64 -0.22
C THR A 79 -7.43 -2.07 -0.73
N VAL A 80 -8.33 -1.78 0.21
CA VAL A 80 -9.60 -1.09 -0.05
C VAL A 80 -9.76 0.05 0.97
N PRO A 81 -10.64 1.05 0.71
CA PRO A 81 -11.01 2.00 1.74
C PRO A 81 -11.57 1.28 2.98
N LEU A 82 -11.25 1.78 4.16
CA LEU A 82 -11.62 1.15 5.44
C LEU A 82 -13.12 0.89 5.55
N GLY A 83 -13.95 1.83 5.10
CA GLY A 83 -15.40 1.72 5.12
C GLY A 83 -15.96 0.64 4.19
N ASP A 84 -15.19 0.19 3.20
CA ASP A 84 -15.60 -0.83 2.23
C ASP A 84 -15.15 -2.25 2.63
N ALA A 85 -14.37 -2.40 3.70
CA ALA A 85 -13.78 -3.68 4.06
C ALA A 85 -14.82 -4.78 4.31
N GLU A 86 -15.88 -4.47 5.04
CA GLU A 86 -16.92 -5.46 5.35
C GLU A 86 -17.71 -5.86 4.11
N SER A 87 -18.06 -4.92 3.24
CA SER A 87 -18.73 -5.22 1.97
C SER A 87 -17.86 -6.07 1.05
N ALA A 88 -16.56 -5.79 0.99
CA ALA A 88 -15.60 -6.56 0.21
C ALA A 88 -15.49 -7.99 0.73
N VAL A 89 -15.36 -8.19 2.04
CA VAL A 89 -15.32 -9.52 2.66
C VAL A 89 -16.60 -10.30 2.36
N ALA A 90 -17.77 -9.67 2.53
CA ALA A 90 -19.05 -10.33 2.27
C ALA A 90 -19.19 -10.76 0.80
N ALA A 91 -18.84 -9.87 -0.14
CA ALA A 91 -18.88 -10.19 -1.56
C ALA A 91 -17.96 -11.37 -1.93
N LEU A 92 -16.76 -11.41 -1.37
CA LEU A 92 -15.80 -12.49 -1.63
C LEU A 92 -16.21 -13.80 -0.96
N LYS A 93 -16.71 -13.78 0.26
CA LYS A 93 -17.20 -14.98 0.95
C LYS A 93 -18.35 -15.65 0.19
N ASN A 94 -19.30 -14.85 -0.29
CA ASN A 94 -20.42 -15.38 -1.07
C ASN A 94 -19.98 -16.03 -2.39
N ALA A 95 -18.82 -15.64 -2.89
CA ALA A 95 -18.27 -16.14 -4.14
C ALA A 95 -17.14 -17.17 -3.97
N THR A 96 -16.72 -17.47 -2.74
CA THR A 96 -15.57 -18.35 -2.46
C THR A 96 -15.67 -19.70 -3.18
N HIS A 97 -16.86 -20.30 -3.21
CA HIS A 97 -17.07 -21.57 -3.93
C HIS A 97 -16.84 -21.45 -5.43
N ARG A 98 -17.12 -20.28 -6.00
CA ARG A 98 -16.96 -20.03 -7.45
C ARG A 98 -15.51 -19.75 -7.82
N ILE A 99 -14.76 -19.09 -6.93
CA ILE A 99 -13.37 -18.77 -7.18
C ILE A 99 -12.41 -19.86 -6.73
N GLY A 100 -12.85 -20.83 -5.95
CA GLY A 100 -12.04 -21.93 -5.46
C GLY A 100 -11.02 -21.51 -4.40
N GLY A 101 -11.19 -20.33 -3.79
CA GLY A 101 -10.28 -19.81 -2.77
C GLY A 101 -10.56 -20.38 -1.38
N GLY A 102 -9.61 -20.16 -0.48
CA GLY A 102 -9.70 -20.50 0.93
C GLY A 102 -10.18 -19.35 1.79
N ASP A 103 -9.58 -19.19 2.95
CA ASP A 103 -9.96 -18.19 3.93
C ASP A 103 -9.70 -16.76 3.45
N ILE A 104 -10.52 -15.84 3.94
CA ILE A 104 -10.34 -14.41 3.72
C ILE A 104 -10.00 -13.78 5.07
N THR A 105 -8.89 -13.07 5.12
CA THR A 105 -8.47 -12.28 6.28
C THR A 105 -8.57 -10.81 5.98
N VAL A 106 -8.80 -10.00 7.01
CA VAL A 106 -8.85 -8.54 6.90
C VAL A 106 -8.04 -7.91 8.02
N ASP A 107 -7.22 -6.92 7.65
CA ASP A 107 -6.51 -6.05 8.59
C ASP A 107 -7.05 -4.63 8.44
N LYS A 108 -7.69 -4.12 9.48
CA LYS A 108 -8.26 -2.77 9.56
C LYS A 108 -7.40 -1.80 10.37
N THR A 109 -6.25 -2.25 10.86
CA THR A 109 -5.36 -1.49 11.76
C THR A 109 -4.05 -1.12 11.08
N CYS A 110 -4.10 -0.85 9.80
CA CYS A 110 -2.95 -0.47 8.99
C CYS A 110 -3.04 0.96 8.46
N ALA A 111 -1.91 1.46 7.99
CA ALA A 111 -1.80 2.74 7.32
C ALA A 111 -0.92 2.58 6.08
N LYS A 112 -1.20 3.38 5.07
CA LYS A 112 -0.36 3.51 3.88
C LYS A 112 0.49 4.76 4.02
N VAL A 113 1.80 4.62 3.92
CA VAL A 113 2.75 5.72 3.89
C VAL A 113 3.46 5.70 2.55
N SER A 114 3.50 6.85 1.89
CA SER A 114 4.03 6.97 0.54
C SER A 114 5.03 8.11 0.43
N ILE A 115 6.07 7.90 -0.37
CA ILE A 115 6.90 8.98 -0.90
C ILE A 115 6.49 9.23 -2.34
N VAL A 116 6.45 10.51 -2.69
CA VAL A 116 6.11 10.96 -4.05
C VAL A 116 7.27 11.76 -4.61
N GLY A 117 7.66 11.50 -5.83
CA GLY A 117 8.74 12.20 -6.49
C GLY A 117 8.76 11.96 -7.99
N ALA A 118 9.74 12.54 -8.68
CA ALA A 118 9.97 12.36 -10.10
C ALA A 118 11.28 11.60 -10.34
N GLY A 119 11.29 10.72 -11.33
CA GLY A 119 12.49 9.99 -11.72
C GLY A 119 12.90 8.86 -10.79
N MET A 120 11.97 8.32 -10.00
CA MET A 120 12.25 7.22 -9.05
C MET A 120 12.82 5.99 -9.73
N GLN A 121 12.38 5.67 -10.92
CA GLN A 121 12.84 4.50 -11.68
C GLN A 121 14.30 4.58 -12.07
N SER A 122 14.87 5.79 -12.10
CA SER A 122 16.29 6.02 -12.44
C SER A 122 17.20 6.05 -11.21
N HIS A 123 16.67 5.88 -10.00
CA HIS A 123 17.39 6.05 -8.74
C HIS A 123 17.19 4.86 -7.80
N SER A 124 18.11 3.93 -7.89
CA SER A 124 18.06 2.65 -7.16
C SER A 124 18.14 2.77 -5.62
N GLY A 125 18.67 3.89 -5.11
CA GLY A 125 18.83 4.09 -3.67
C GLY A 125 17.59 4.58 -2.92
N VAL A 126 16.52 4.97 -3.63
CA VAL A 126 15.35 5.61 -3.00
C VAL A 126 14.59 4.64 -2.10
N ALA A 127 14.25 3.47 -2.60
CA ALA A 127 13.57 2.44 -1.82
C ALA A 127 14.41 2.04 -0.60
N SER A 128 15.70 1.84 -0.81
CA SER A 128 16.64 1.48 0.26
C SER A 128 16.68 2.54 1.37
N THR A 129 16.74 3.81 1.01
CA THR A 129 16.73 4.91 1.98
C THR A 129 15.41 4.96 2.78
N MET A 130 14.29 4.79 2.10
CA MET A 130 12.98 4.73 2.74
C MET A 130 12.89 3.55 3.74
N PHE A 131 13.34 2.38 3.31
CA PHE A 131 13.27 1.17 4.15
C PHE A 131 14.24 1.23 5.32
N GLU A 132 15.43 1.82 5.15
CA GLU A 132 16.37 2.06 6.23
C GLU A 132 15.78 3.00 7.29
N ALA A 133 15.11 4.07 6.89
CA ALA A 133 14.43 4.98 7.81
C ALA A 133 13.40 4.23 8.68
N LEU A 134 12.61 3.35 8.06
CA LEU A 134 11.63 2.52 8.77
C LEU A 134 12.30 1.50 9.69
N PHE A 135 13.35 0.85 9.22
CA PHE A 135 14.13 -0.11 9.99
C PHE A 135 14.72 0.53 11.26
N ASN A 136 15.30 1.73 11.14
CA ASN A 136 15.90 2.44 12.26
C ASN A 136 14.87 2.83 13.33
N GLN A 137 13.59 2.89 12.98
CA GLN A 137 12.49 3.13 13.91
C GLN A 137 11.78 1.85 14.36
N ASN A 138 12.32 0.69 13.99
CA ASN A 138 11.73 -0.62 14.30
C ASN A 138 10.29 -0.77 13.77
N ILE A 139 10.03 -0.23 12.58
CA ILE A 139 8.72 -0.30 11.92
C ILE A 139 8.74 -1.44 10.91
N ASN A 140 7.82 -2.40 11.08
CA ASN A 140 7.66 -3.52 10.15
C ASN A 140 6.83 -3.10 8.93
N ILE A 141 7.26 -3.54 7.75
CA ILE A 141 6.58 -3.32 6.48
C ILE A 141 5.77 -4.55 6.12
N LYS A 142 4.46 -4.38 5.93
CA LYS A 142 3.54 -5.48 5.58
C LYS A 142 3.40 -5.67 4.08
N MET A 143 3.36 -4.58 3.32
CA MET A 143 3.24 -4.58 1.87
C MET A 143 4.05 -3.43 1.28
N ILE A 144 4.50 -3.60 0.06
CA ILE A 144 5.25 -2.59 -0.70
C ILE A 144 4.64 -2.48 -2.09
N SER A 145 4.48 -1.27 -2.57
CA SER A 145 4.11 -0.99 -3.96
C SER A 145 4.98 0.14 -4.51
N THR A 146 5.43 -0.01 -5.74
CA THR A 146 6.27 0.98 -6.42
C THR A 146 5.68 1.35 -7.77
N SER A 147 5.85 2.61 -8.14
CA SER A 147 5.54 3.12 -9.47
C SER A 147 6.63 4.11 -9.90
N GLU A 148 6.50 4.70 -11.08
CA GLU A 148 7.45 5.68 -11.59
C GLU A 148 7.58 6.94 -10.72
N ILE A 149 6.54 7.27 -9.97
CA ILE A 149 6.44 8.51 -9.21
C ILE A 149 6.22 8.29 -7.71
N LYS A 150 6.01 7.05 -7.26
CA LYS A 150 5.57 6.79 -5.89
C LYS A 150 6.07 5.44 -5.38
N ILE A 151 6.51 5.42 -4.12
CA ILE A 151 6.74 4.19 -3.34
C ILE A 151 5.81 4.25 -2.14
N SER A 152 5.00 3.21 -1.97
CA SER A 152 4.06 3.09 -0.86
C SER A 152 4.35 1.84 -0.04
N VAL A 153 4.22 1.97 1.27
CA VAL A 153 4.30 0.85 2.21
C VAL A 153 3.03 0.78 3.04
N ILE A 154 2.63 -0.42 3.38
CA ILE A 154 1.60 -0.67 4.39
C ILE A 154 2.29 -1.07 5.69
N ILE A 155 1.96 -0.38 6.76
CA ILE A 155 2.52 -0.56 8.10
C ILE A 155 1.39 -0.57 9.13
N ASP A 156 1.70 -0.84 10.38
CA ASP A 156 0.74 -0.65 11.46
C ASP A 156 0.33 0.83 11.59
N GLU A 157 -0.95 1.09 11.76
CA GLU A 157 -1.49 2.43 11.91
C GLU A 157 -0.84 3.18 13.09
N ALA A 158 -0.56 2.49 14.18
CA ALA A 158 0.10 3.06 15.35
C ALA A 158 1.48 3.67 15.04
N ASP A 159 2.15 3.20 14.00
CA ASP A 159 3.47 3.66 13.59
C ASP A 159 3.44 4.75 12.51
N ALA A 160 2.26 5.14 12.04
CA ALA A 160 2.12 6.01 10.86
C ALA A 160 2.83 7.37 11.01
N ASP A 161 2.61 8.06 12.11
CA ASP A 161 3.23 9.38 12.34
C ASP A 161 4.74 9.28 12.52
N LYS A 162 5.21 8.27 13.22
CA LYS A 162 6.63 7.98 13.39
C LYS A 162 7.30 7.66 12.05
N ALA A 163 6.62 6.90 11.20
CA ALA A 163 7.09 6.56 9.87
C ALA A 163 7.22 7.80 8.97
N VAL A 164 6.19 8.65 8.95
CA VAL A 164 6.21 9.90 8.18
C VAL A 164 7.37 10.78 8.60
N ALA A 165 7.57 10.98 9.89
CA ALA A 165 8.66 11.79 10.41
C ALA A 165 10.04 11.22 10.04
N ALA A 166 10.24 9.92 10.21
CA ALA A 166 11.51 9.26 9.91
C ALA A 166 11.85 9.32 8.41
N ILE A 167 10.88 9.08 7.55
CA ILE A 167 11.07 9.15 6.10
C ILE A 167 11.34 10.59 5.66
N HIS A 168 10.59 11.54 6.18
CA HIS A 168 10.79 12.95 5.89
C HIS A 168 12.22 13.38 6.27
N ASP A 169 12.68 13.02 7.45
CA ASP A 169 14.05 13.34 7.90
C ASP A 169 15.12 12.69 7.01
N ALA A 170 14.89 11.48 6.54
CA ALA A 170 15.84 10.77 5.71
C ALA A 170 16.02 11.39 4.32
N PHE A 171 14.98 12.04 3.78
CA PHE A 171 15.00 12.62 2.44
C PHE A 171 15.15 14.15 2.41
N ILE A 172 14.77 14.83 3.48
CA ILE A 172 14.70 16.30 3.50
C ILE A 172 15.79 16.92 4.38
N ASN A 173 16.42 16.15 5.22
CA ASN A 173 17.60 16.57 6.00
C ASN A 173 18.89 15.91 5.41
#